data_5168acb290fb467f1b8dbd4077df2167
#
_entry.id   5168acb290fb467f1b8dbd4077df2167
#
_cell.length_a   1.000
_cell.length_b   1.000
_cell.length_c   1.000
_cell.angle_alpha   90.00
_cell.angle_beta   90.00
_cell.angle_gamma   90.00
#
_symmetry.space_group_name_H-M   'P 1'
#
loop_
_entity.id
_entity.type
_entity.pdbx_description
1 polymer ?
#
loop_
_entity_poly.entity_id
_entity_poly.type
_entity_poly.pdbx_seq_one_letter_code
_entity_poly.pdbx_strand_id
1 'polypeptide(L)'
;MGLLLTNCLEWIELSVAAWKIGAVIVPINTRFTAPEVAYVVSDAGCKLLFTNEALAPATTEVFGSCPVIRVEELGQLFVSSASAGIADTLDSEPSFICYTSGTTGDPKGAVLTHGSFNAASQSWAQALELTPKDKLILPFPLAFTGGLALCMFTYWSGGTLLLEPMVDTDRIFDLFEQEGATALMAVPVIHQQVVDHPRFATADLSSWRLACSGGAPVPPTLLKAVQARGIPMLQMFSLTESSAAGTVLPNADALR
;
A
#
# COMPACT_ATOMS: atom_id res chain seq x y z
N MET A 1 10.35 -4.51 12.98
CA MET A 1 8.97 -4.79 13.39
C MET A 1 8.22 -5.38 12.21
N GLY A 2 7.68 -6.60 12.36
CA GLY A 2 6.88 -7.27 11.32
C GLY A 2 5.41 -6.83 11.38
N LEU A 3 4.76 -6.66 10.22
CA LEU A 3 3.33 -6.42 10.09
C LEU A 3 2.72 -7.49 9.17
N LEU A 4 2.06 -8.48 9.76
CA LEU A 4 1.25 -9.50 9.08
C LEU A 4 -0.23 -9.15 9.29
N LEU A 5 -0.73 -8.17 8.55
CA LEU A 5 -2.06 -7.60 8.70
C LEU A 5 -2.70 -7.38 7.33
N THR A 6 -4.01 -7.54 7.25
CA THR A 6 -4.80 -7.00 6.13
C THR A 6 -4.80 -5.47 6.18
N ASN A 7 -5.32 -4.82 5.15
CA ASN A 7 -5.49 -3.37 5.18
C ASN A 7 -6.44 -2.99 6.31
N CYS A 8 -5.94 -2.27 7.30
CA CYS A 8 -6.70 -1.79 8.46
C CYS A 8 -6.06 -0.51 9.00
N LEU A 9 -6.78 0.19 9.85
CA LEU A 9 -6.29 1.44 10.44
C LEU A 9 -5.06 1.19 11.32
N GLU A 10 -5.05 0.10 12.07
CA GLU A 10 -3.96 -0.31 12.95
C GLU A 10 -2.65 -0.51 12.17
N TRP A 11 -2.73 -0.98 10.92
CA TRP A 11 -1.55 -1.09 10.06
C TRP A 11 -0.87 0.28 9.87
N ILE A 12 -1.67 1.31 9.61
CA ILE A 12 -1.21 2.68 9.43
C ILE A 12 -0.68 3.28 10.74
N GLU A 13 -1.43 3.12 11.82
CA GLU A 13 -1.06 3.63 13.15
C GLU A 13 0.26 3.02 13.64
N LEU A 14 0.42 1.70 13.50
CA LEU A 14 1.65 0.99 13.85
C LEU A 14 2.84 1.44 13.00
N SER A 15 2.62 1.71 11.70
CA SER A 15 3.68 2.20 10.84
C SER A 15 4.14 3.60 11.24
N VAL A 16 3.21 4.51 11.52
CA VAL A 16 3.54 5.86 12.00
C VAL A 16 4.23 5.81 13.37
N ALA A 17 3.77 4.93 14.26
CA ALA A 17 4.40 4.73 15.57
C ALA A 17 5.83 4.20 15.43
N ALA A 18 6.05 3.23 14.53
CA ALA A 18 7.37 2.69 14.25
C ALA A 18 8.35 3.76 13.76
N TRP A 19 7.93 4.58 12.80
CA TRP A 19 8.79 5.68 12.32
C TRP A 19 9.13 6.68 13.41
N LYS A 20 8.18 7.02 14.28
CA LYS A 20 8.44 7.95 15.41
C LYS A 20 9.52 7.45 16.36
N ILE A 21 9.70 6.16 16.49
CA ILE A 21 10.71 5.56 17.37
C ILE A 21 11.93 5.01 16.62
N GLY A 22 12.04 5.26 15.31
CA GLY A 22 13.14 4.79 14.45
C GLY A 22 13.14 3.28 14.20
N ALA A 23 11.99 2.61 14.31
CA ALA A 23 11.87 1.19 14.05
C ALA A 23 11.66 0.89 12.56
N VAL A 24 12.39 -0.10 12.03
CA VAL A 24 12.25 -0.58 10.66
C VAL A 24 10.99 -1.45 10.54
N ILE A 25 10.18 -1.19 9.51
CA ILE A 25 8.93 -1.91 9.24
C ILE A 25 9.20 -3.02 8.22
N VAL A 26 8.69 -4.22 8.50
CA VAL A 26 8.72 -5.37 7.60
C VAL A 26 7.28 -5.75 7.24
N PRO A 27 6.74 -5.26 6.13
CA PRO A 27 5.43 -5.67 5.64
C PRO A 27 5.48 -7.14 5.20
N ILE A 28 4.55 -7.96 5.69
CA ILE A 28 4.53 -9.39 5.40
C ILE A 28 3.27 -9.72 4.59
N ASN A 29 3.45 -10.43 3.48
CA ASN A 29 2.35 -10.83 2.62
C ASN A 29 1.39 -11.77 3.38
N THR A 30 0.13 -11.37 3.46
CA THR A 30 -0.94 -12.12 4.16
C THR A 30 -1.27 -13.48 3.55
N ARG A 31 -0.72 -13.78 2.36
CA ARG A 31 -0.86 -15.08 1.68
C ARG A 31 0.29 -16.04 1.98
N PHE A 32 1.28 -15.60 2.75
CA PHE A 32 2.39 -16.46 3.13
C PHE A 32 1.93 -17.56 4.09
N THR A 33 2.48 -18.74 3.89
CA THR A 33 2.37 -19.88 4.80
C THR A 33 3.18 -19.64 6.07
N ALA A 34 2.93 -20.41 7.13
CA ALA A 34 3.65 -20.26 8.39
C ALA A 34 5.20 -20.39 8.24
N PRO A 35 5.75 -21.33 7.45
CA PRO A 35 7.19 -21.37 7.17
C PRO A 35 7.72 -20.12 6.47
N GLU A 36 6.97 -19.56 5.50
CA GLU A 36 7.37 -18.34 4.78
C GLU A 36 7.35 -17.12 5.71
N VAL A 37 6.35 -17.01 6.60
CA VAL A 37 6.29 -15.96 7.62
C VAL A 37 7.49 -16.09 8.57
N ALA A 38 7.78 -17.30 9.06
CA ALA A 38 8.90 -17.56 9.95
C ALA A 38 10.25 -17.21 9.29
N TYR A 39 10.41 -17.55 8.00
CA TYR A 39 11.58 -17.16 7.23
C TYR A 39 11.77 -15.64 7.20
N VAL A 40 10.75 -14.89 6.79
CA VAL A 40 10.82 -13.42 6.70
C VAL A 40 11.11 -12.78 8.05
N VAL A 41 10.44 -13.24 9.12
CA VAL A 41 10.65 -12.74 10.48
C VAL A 41 12.07 -12.97 10.96
N SER A 42 12.64 -14.14 10.66
CA SER A 42 14.00 -14.52 11.03
C SER A 42 15.05 -13.77 10.22
N ASP A 43 14.92 -13.75 8.90
CA ASP A 43 15.88 -13.12 7.97
C ASP A 43 15.94 -11.60 8.17
N ALA A 44 14.80 -10.93 8.35
CA ALA A 44 14.73 -9.51 8.68
C ALA A 44 15.12 -9.18 10.13
N GLY A 45 15.31 -10.19 10.99
CA GLY A 45 15.62 -9.99 12.41
C GLY A 45 14.52 -9.27 13.18
N CYS A 46 13.25 -9.53 12.88
CA CYS A 46 12.11 -8.90 13.53
C CYS A 46 12.17 -9.12 15.05
N LYS A 47 11.98 -8.03 15.82
CA LYS A 47 11.93 -8.07 17.29
C LYS A 47 10.51 -8.09 17.84
N LEU A 48 9.52 -7.84 16.97
CA LEU A 48 8.12 -7.82 17.30
C LEU A 48 7.33 -8.06 16.01
N LEU A 49 6.27 -8.89 16.08
CA LEU A 49 5.35 -9.16 14.98
C LEU A 49 3.94 -8.80 15.40
N PHE A 50 3.29 -7.95 14.62
CA PHE A 50 1.85 -7.69 14.76
C PHE A 50 1.06 -8.51 13.75
N THR A 51 -0.06 -9.08 14.20
CA THR A 51 -0.99 -9.83 13.38
C THR A 51 -2.43 -9.56 13.85
N ASN A 52 -3.42 -10.12 13.18
CA ASN A 52 -4.81 -10.16 13.64
C ASN A 52 -5.25 -11.61 13.88
N GLU A 53 -6.43 -11.78 14.46
CA GLU A 53 -6.98 -13.12 14.79
C GLU A 53 -7.06 -14.02 13.56
N ALA A 54 -7.46 -13.48 12.39
CA ALA A 54 -7.62 -14.25 11.16
C ALA A 54 -6.28 -14.78 10.61
N LEU A 55 -5.19 -14.04 10.80
CA LEU A 55 -3.85 -14.38 10.30
C LEU A 55 -2.95 -15.03 11.36
N ALA A 56 -3.37 -15.07 12.63
CA ALA A 56 -2.62 -15.69 13.72
C ALA A 56 -2.17 -17.14 13.42
N PRO A 57 -2.95 -18.00 12.72
CA PRO A 57 -2.48 -19.34 12.34
C PRO A 57 -1.21 -19.33 11.50
N ALA A 58 -0.95 -18.29 10.69
CA ALA A 58 0.27 -18.18 9.89
C ALA A 58 1.51 -17.81 10.74
N THR A 59 1.37 -17.54 12.02
CA THR A 59 2.50 -17.20 12.93
C THR A 59 2.96 -18.39 13.78
N THR A 60 2.41 -19.57 13.60
CA THR A 60 2.66 -20.74 14.46
C THR A 60 4.11 -21.24 14.42
N GLU A 61 4.86 -20.93 13.38
CA GLU A 61 6.29 -21.28 13.26
C GLU A 61 7.23 -20.13 13.62
N VAL A 62 6.68 -18.99 14.06
CA VAL A 62 7.49 -17.90 14.60
C VAL A 62 7.86 -18.20 16.04
N PHE A 63 9.07 -18.74 16.26
CA PHE A 63 9.52 -19.18 17.57
C PHE A 63 10.58 -18.26 18.17
N GLY A 64 10.69 -18.27 19.49
CA GLY A 64 11.82 -17.73 20.26
C GLY A 64 11.72 -16.23 20.50
N SER A 65 12.63 -15.44 19.93
CA SER A 65 12.86 -14.03 20.33
C SER A 65 11.93 -13.00 19.67
N CYS A 66 10.93 -13.41 18.90
CA CYS A 66 9.97 -12.50 18.25
C CYS A 66 8.56 -12.66 18.85
N PRO A 67 8.20 -11.83 19.85
CA PRO A 67 6.84 -11.79 20.38
C PRO A 67 5.83 -11.48 19.28
N VAL A 68 4.67 -12.15 19.32
CA VAL A 68 3.54 -11.93 18.41
C VAL A 68 2.42 -11.24 19.20
N ILE A 69 1.96 -10.11 18.71
CA ILE A 69 0.87 -9.33 19.31
C ILE A 69 -0.28 -9.24 18.30
N ARG A 70 -1.49 -9.55 18.75
CA ARG A 70 -2.70 -9.33 17.96
C ARG A 70 -3.18 -7.89 18.11
N VAL A 71 -3.58 -7.28 16.99
CA VAL A 71 -4.06 -5.88 17.02
C VAL A 71 -5.32 -5.71 17.87
N GLU A 72 -6.12 -6.75 18.01
CA GLU A 72 -7.29 -6.76 18.90
C GLU A 72 -6.92 -6.60 20.39
N GLU A 73 -5.67 -6.85 20.73
CA GLU A 73 -5.13 -6.71 22.10
C GLU A 73 -4.52 -5.34 22.37
N LEU A 74 -4.33 -4.49 21.34
CA LEU A 74 -3.65 -3.19 21.47
C LEU A 74 -4.30 -2.29 22.52
N GLY A 75 -5.63 -2.28 22.60
CA GLY A 75 -6.34 -1.50 23.62
C GLY A 75 -5.96 -1.82 25.08
N GLN A 76 -5.47 -3.05 25.32
CA GLN A 76 -5.01 -3.48 26.65
C GLN A 76 -3.56 -3.03 26.92
N LEU A 77 -2.80 -2.75 25.88
CA LEU A 77 -1.40 -2.32 25.96
C LEU A 77 -1.26 -0.81 26.17
N PHE A 78 -2.29 -0.04 25.84
CA PHE A 78 -2.32 1.42 26.05
C PHE A 78 -2.57 1.79 27.52
N VAL A 79 -1.72 1.29 28.42
CA VAL A 79 -1.86 1.49 29.88
C VAL A 79 -1.15 2.74 30.40
N SER A 80 -0.39 3.45 29.61
CA SER A 80 0.31 4.65 30.05
C SER A 80 0.30 5.76 29.01
N SER A 81 0.16 6.99 29.49
CA SER A 81 0.33 8.21 28.71
C SER A 81 1.79 8.61 28.50
N ALA A 82 2.74 7.71 28.73
CA ALA A 82 4.16 7.99 28.53
C ALA A 82 4.41 8.19 27.04
N SER A 83 4.67 9.43 26.64
CA SER A 83 5.12 9.77 25.30
C SER A 83 6.51 9.17 25.09
N ALA A 84 6.64 8.25 24.14
CA ALA A 84 7.95 7.93 23.59
C ALA A 84 8.49 9.18 22.88
N GLY A 85 9.76 9.52 23.09
CA GLY A 85 10.41 10.57 22.31
C GLY A 85 10.39 10.24 20.82
N ILE A 86 10.44 11.27 19.98
CA ILE A 86 10.63 11.08 18.53
C ILE A 86 12.12 10.80 18.32
N ALA A 87 12.42 9.71 17.62
CA ALA A 87 13.79 9.40 17.24
C ALA A 87 14.31 10.40 16.20
N ASP A 88 15.57 10.78 16.31
CA ASP A 88 16.27 11.57 15.31
C ASP A 88 16.81 10.64 14.24
N THR A 89 15.97 10.30 13.26
CA THR A 89 16.31 9.37 12.16
C THR A 89 16.90 10.13 10.97
N LEU A 90 17.96 9.56 10.38
CA LEU A 90 18.57 10.10 9.17
C LEU A 90 17.87 9.58 7.91
N ASP A 91 17.91 10.36 6.84
CA ASP A 91 17.38 9.96 5.52
C ASP A 91 18.02 8.65 4.99
N SER A 92 19.26 8.36 5.36
CA SER A 92 19.98 7.15 4.96
C SER A 92 19.62 5.91 5.78
N GLU A 93 18.87 6.05 6.89
CA GLU A 93 18.51 4.93 7.74
C GLU A 93 17.34 4.12 7.13
N PRO A 94 17.32 2.79 7.36
CA PRO A 94 16.25 1.93 6.90
C PRO A 94 14.88 2.32 7.48
N SER A 95 13.89 2.40 6.62
CA SER A 95 12.48 2.62 6.98
C SER A 95 11.65 1.35 6.81
N PHE A 96 11.89 0.64 5.68
CA PHE A 96 11.21 -0.61 5.35
C PHE A 96 12.19 -1.68 4.89
N ILE A 97 11.82 -2.95 5.11
CA ILE A 97 12.39 -4.10 4.40
C ILE A 97 11.25 -4.79 3.68
N CYS A 98 11.16 -4.62 2.36
CA CYS A 98 10.10 -5.16 1.52
C CYS A 98 10.57 -6.43 0.79
N TYR A 99 9.92 -7.57 1.05
CA TYR A 99 10.31 -8.84 0.44
C TYR A 99 9.73 -8.99 -0.95
N THR A 100 10.60 -9.35 -1.90
CA THR A 100 10.24 -9.69 -3.28
C THR A 100 10.47 -11.17 -3.52
N SER A 101 9.66 -11.78 -4.40
CA SER A 101 9.88 -13.16 -4.86
C SER A 101 11.16 -13.20 -5.70
N GLY A 102 12.26 -13.63 -5.12
CA GLY A 102 13.51 -13.83 -5.84
C GLY A 102 13.35 -14.82 -6.99
N THR A 103 14.01 -14.58 -8.12
CA THR A 103 14.00 -15.50 -9.29
C THR A 103 14.76 -16.80 -9.03
N THR A 104 15.46 -16.94 -7.92
CA THR A 104 16.46 -17.99 -7.67
C THR A 104 16.32 -18.71 -6.33
N GLY A 105 15.20 -18.61 -5.61
CA GLY A 105 15.01 -19.26 -4.30
C GLY A 105 14.19 -18.44 -3.32
N ASP A 106 14.64 -18.35 -2.07
CA ASP A 106 13.93 -17.66 -1.00
C ASP A 106 13.70 -16.17 -1.29
N PRO A 107 12.62 -15.58 -0.76
CA PRO A 107 12.35 -14.14 -0.89
C PRO A 107 13.52 -13.29 -0.38
N LYS A 108 13.76 -12.16 -1.05
CA LYS A 108 14.84 -11.21 -0.70
C LYS A 108 14.26 -9.90 -0.20
N GLY A 109 14.78 -9.40 0.91
CA GLY A 109 14.36 -8.16 1.53
C GLY A 109 15.06 -6.94 0.91
N ALA A 110 14.35 -6.15 0.12
CA ALA A 110 14.82 -4.84 -0.34
C ALA A 110 14.75 -3.84 0.81
N VAL A 111 15.88 -3.25 1.17
CA VAL A 111 15.98 -2.23 2.22
C VAL A 111 15.69 -0.87 1.61
N LEU A 112 14.63 -0.22 2.08
CA LEU A 112 14.22 1.11 1.65
C LEU A 112 14.48 2.11 2.76
N THR A 113 15.16 3.22 2.45
CA THR A 113 15.51 4.23 3.45
C THR A 113 14.42 5.28 3.59
N HIS A 114 14.43 6.04 4.70
CA HIS A 114 13.50 7.16 4.89
C HIS A 114 13.60 8.16 3.74
N GLY A 115 14.80 8.56 3.35
CA GLY A 115 15.02 9.51 2.27
C GLY A 115 14.56 9.00 0.92
N SER A 116 14.86 7.74 0.55
CA SER A 116 14.44 7.17 -0.73
C SER A 116 12.91 7.09 -0.86
N PHE A 117 12.25 6.69 0.23
CA PHE A 117 10.80 6.55 0.23
C PHE A 117 10.08 7.90 0.24
N ASN A 118 10.63 8.89 0.96
CA ASN A 118 10.13 10.26 0.97
C ASN A 118 10.28 10.94 -0.40
N ALA A 119 11.45 10.83 -1.04
CA ALA A 119 11.70 11.38 -2.37
C ALA A 119 10.80 10.74 -3.44
N ALA A 120 10.60 9.42 -3.39
CA ALA A 120 9.67 8.72 -4.27
C ALA A 120 8.23 9.22 -4.09
N SER A 121 7.79 9.38 -2.83
CA SER A 121 6.45 9.84 -2.50
C SER A 121 6.19 11.26 -2.99
N GLN A 122 7.15 12.17 -2.81
CA GLN A 122 7.10 13.53 -3.32
C GLN A 122 7.02 13.55 -4.85
N SER A 123 7.86 12.77 -5.51
CA SER A 123 7.87 12.68 -6.98
C SER A 123 6.55 12.19 -7.54
N TRP A 124 5.95 11.17 -6.93
CA TRP A 124 4.64 10.65 -7.33
C TRP A 124 3.53 11.66 -7.08
N ALA A 125 3.48 12.29 -5.91
CA ALA A 125 2.47 13.31 -5.60
C ALA A 125 2.47 14.44 -6.64
N GLN A 126 3.66 14.88 -7.07
CA GLN A 126 3.83 15.89 -8.12
C GLN A 126 3.43 15.36 -9.51
N ALA A 127 3.91 14.19 -9.90
CA ALA A 127 3.64 13.62 -11.23
C ALA A 127 2.17 13.28 -11.45
N LEU A 128 1.44 12.93 -10.39
CA LEU A 128 0.01 12.62 -10.40
C LEU A 128 -0.87 13.85 -10.09
N GLU A 129 -0.24 15.01 -9.90
CA GLU A 129 -0.92 16.28 -9.58
C GLU A 129 -1.88 16.13 -8.37
N LEU A 130 -1.43 15.39 -7.34
CA LEU A 130 -2.23 15.16 -6.14
C LEU A 130 -2.35 16.41 -5.28
N THR A 131 -3.51 16.60 -4.70
CA THR A 131 -3.86 17.73 -3.85
C THR A 131 -4.55 17.28 -2.56
N PRO A 132 -4.69 18.15 -1.55
CA PRO A 132 -5.45 17.82 -0.34
C PRO A 132 -6.94 17.51 -0.57
N LYS A 133 -7.47 17.78 -1.77
CA LYS A 133 -8.86 17.49 -2.14
C LYS A 133 -9.03 16.05 -2.66
N ASP A 134 -7.93 15.36 -2.94
CA ASP A 134 -7.99 14.03 -3.51
C ASP A 134 -8.32 12.97 -2.47
N LYS A 135 -9.19 12.05 -2.89
CA LYS A 135 -9.56 10.85 -2.14
C LYS A 135 -9.17 9.64 -2.97
N LEU A 136 -8.15 8.93 -2.52
CA LEU A 136 -7.56 7.81 -3.25
C LEU A 136 -8.05 6.48 -2.68
N ILE A 137 -8.62 5.64 -3.54
CA ILE A 137 -9.01 4.28 -3.17
C ILE A 137 -7.76 3.39 -3.16
N LEU A 138 -7.51 2.71 -2.04
CA LEU A 138 -6.46 1.70 -1.89
C LEU A 138 -7.07 0.29 -1.87
N PRO A 139 -7.15 -0.39 -3.04
CA PRO A 139 -7.81 -1.69 -3.13
C PRO A 139 -6.85 -2.88 -2.99
N PHE A 140 -5.55 -2.65 -2.86
CA PHE A 140 -4.56 -3.73 -2.79
C PHE A 140 -3.75 -3.69 -1.49
N PRO A 141 -3.13 -4.83 -1.11
CA PRO A 141 -2.54 -4.95 0.22
C PRO A 141 -1.38 -3.98 0.47
N LEU A 142 -1.37 -3.39 1.65
CA LEU A 142 -0.27 -2.60 2.21
C LEU A 142 1.04 -3.40 2.38
N ALA A 143 0.94 -4.72 2.34
CA ALA A 143 2.10 -5.61 2.38
C ALA A 143 3.02 -5.48 1.13
N PHE A 144 2.55 -4.84 0.07
CA PHE A 144 3.34 -4.61 -1.14
C PHE A 144 3.76 -3.14 -1.24
N THR A 145 4.93 -2.92 -1.82
CA THR A 145 5.51 -1.57 -1.99
C THR A 145 4.58 -0.61 -2.74
N GLY A 146 3.76 -1.12 -3.68
CA GLY A 146 2.74 -0.31 -4.35
C GLY A 146 1.68 0.24 -3.41
N GLY A 147 1.20 -0.55 -2.44
CA GLY A 147 0.28 -0.10 -1.40
C GLY A 147 0.90 0.92 -0.45
N LEU A 148 2.14 0.65 -0.03
CA LEU A 148 2.93 1.58 0.79
C LEU A 148 3.13 2.92 0.10
N ALA A 149 3.53 2.90 -1.17
CA ALA A 149 3.75 4.10 -1.96
C ALA A 149 2.46 4.93 -2.07
N LEU A 150 1.31 4.27 -2.34
CA LEU A 150 0.01 4.94 -2.41
C LEU A 150 -0.33 5.65 -1.10
N CYS A 151 -0.10 5.01 0.04
CA CYS A 151 -0.27 5.66 1.34
C CYS A 151 0.61 6.90 1.47
N MET A 152 1.90 6.76 1.17
CA MET A 152 2.88 7.80 1.43
C MET A 152 2.68 9.03 0.54
N PHE A 153 2.44 8.86 -0.75
CA PHE A 153 2.20 10.03 -1.59
C PHE A 153 0.82 10.66 -1.36
N THR A 154 -0.18 9.88 -0.89
CA THR A 154 -1.44 10.45 -0.40
C THR A 154 -1.20 11.33 0.82
N TYR A 155 -0.42 10.87 1.81
CA TYR A 155 -0.05 11.67 2.97
C TYR A 155 0.77 12.89 2.59
N TRP A 156 1.75 12.74 1.70
CA TRP A 156 2.55 13.86 1.21
C TRP A 156 1.70 14.96 0.59
N SER A 157 0.67 14.59 -0.15
CA SER A 157 -0.26 15.55 -0.78
C SER A 157 -1.28 16.16 0.18
N GLY A 158 -1.41 15.63 1.40
CA GLY A 158 -2.48 15.98 2.34
C GLY A 158 -3.85 15.44 1.94
N GLY A 159 -3.90 14.48 1.01
CA GLY A 159 -5.12 13.84 0.54
C GLY A 159 -5.72 12.85 1.53
N THR A 160 -6.85 12.28 1.18
CA THR A 160 -7.55 11.25 1.96
C THR A 160 -7.31 9.87 1.35
N LEU A 161 -6.94 8.90 2.19
CA LEU A 161 -6.84 7.50 1.80
C LEU A 161 -8.15 6.79 2.17
N LEU A 162 -8.83 6.21 1.16
CA LEU A 162 -9.97 5.33 1.35
C LEU A 162 -9.44 3.88 1.39
N LEU A 163 -9.32 3.38 2.62
CA LEU A 163 -8.67 2.10 2.91
C LEU A 163 -9.71 0.99 2.90
N GLU A 164 -9.55 0.04 1.98
CA GLU A 164 -10.42 -1.14 1.90
C GLU A 164 -9.64 -2.40 2.30
N PRO A 165 -10.23 -3.30 3.11
CA PRO A 165 -9.54 -4.49 3.59
C PRO A 165 -9.25 -5.49 2.47
N MET A 166 -10.06 -5.48 1.42
CA MET A 166 -9.93 -6.32 0.23
C MET A 166 -10.55 -5.65 -0.99
N VAL A 167 -10.26 -6.20 -2.18
CA VAL A 167 -10.90 -5.75 -3.42
C VAL A 167 -12.36 -6.17 -3.41
N ASP A 168 -13.25 -5.19 -3.47
CA ASP A 168 -14.68 -5.35 -3.69
C ASP A 168 -15.12 -4.32 -4.74
N THR A 169 -15.55 -4.82 -5.90
CA THR A 169 -15.89 -3.95 -7.03
C THR A 169 -17.15 -3.13 -6.78
N ASP A 170 -18.16 -3.67 -6.10
CA ASP A 170 -19.35 -2.90 -5.74
C ASP A 170 -18.98 -1.76 -4.78
N ARG A 171 -18.13 -2.05 -3.80
CA ARG A 171 -17.65 -1.03 -2.87
C ARG A 171 -16.84 0.06 -3.57
N ILE A 172 -16.04 -0.26 -4.59
CA ILE A 172 -15.34 0.75 -5.39
C ILE A 172 -16.32 1.74 -6.03
N PHE A 173 -17.44 1.27 -6.58
CA PHE A 173 -18.49 2.17 -7.10
C PHE A 173 -19.12 3.01 -6.00
N ASP A 174 -19.43 2.43 -4.85
CA ASP A 174 -19.97 3.19 -3.70
C ASP A 174 -19.01 4.29 -3.25
N LEU A 175 -17.71 4.03 -3.25
CA LEU A 175 -16.71 5.04 -2.90
C LEU A 175 -16.68 6.20 -3.90
N PHE A 176 -16.92 5.96 -5.18
CA PHE A 176 -17.07 7.04 -6.16
C PHE A 176 -18.36 7.83 -5.97
N GLU A 177 -19.50 7.13 -5.85
CA GLU A 177 -20.83 7.76 -5.82
C GLU A 177 -21.16 8.41 -4.48
N GLN A 178 -20.73 7.81 -3.35
CA GLN A 178 -21.14 8.26 -2.02
C GLN A 178 -20.05 9.06 -1.30
N GLU A 179 -18.78 8.65 -1.48
CA GLU A 179 -17.65 9.31 -0.82
C GLU A 179 -16.96 10.35 -1.72
N GLY A 180 -17.28 10.36 -3.03
CA GLY A 180 -16.64 11.25 -4.00
C GLY A 180 -15.15 10.93 -4.17
N ALA A 181 -14.79 9.66 -4.23
CA ALA A 181 -13.42 9.24 -4.53
C ALA A 181 -12.95 9.89 -5.83
N THR A 182 -11.68 10.31 -5.89
CA THR A 182 -11.14 11.03 -7.05
C THR A 182 -10.13 10.22 -7.84
N ALA A 183 -9.55 9.21 -7.23
CA ALA A 183 -8.54 8.37 -7.87
C ALA A 183 -8.67 6.90 -7.47
N LEU A 184 -8.46 6.03 -8.45
CA LEU A 184 -8.27 4.60 -8.25
C LEU A 184 -6.91 4.22 -8.81
N MET A 185 -6.05 3.69 -7.92
CA MET A 185 -4.75 3.16 -8.30
C MET A 185 -4.76 1.67 -8.07
N ALA A 186 -4.61 0.89 -9.14
CA ALA A 186 -4.73 -0.55 -9.07
C ALA A 186 -3.92 -1.24 -10.18
N VAL A 187 -3.71 -2.54 -10.00
CA VAL A 187 -3.18 -3.40 -11.07
C VAL A 187 -4.23 -3.58 -12.18
N PRO A 188 -3.83 -3.91 -13.42
CA PRO A 188 -4.77 -3.99 -14.55
C PRO A 188 -5.97 -4.91 -14.31
N VAL A 189 -5.79 -6.03 -13.59
CA VAL A 189 -6.87 -6.98 -13.31
C VAL A 189 -7.99 -6.36 -12.47
N ILE A 190 -7.68 -5.47 -11.53
CA ILE A 190 -8.70 -4.77 -10.73
C ILE A 190 -9.44 -3.76 -11.59
N HIS A 191 -8.74 -2.97 -12.40
CA HIS A 191 -9.39 -2.07 -13.36
C HIS A 191 -10.28 -2.82 -14.35
N GLN A 192 -9.86 -4.03 -14.79
CA GLN A 192 -10.67 -4.87 -15.66
C GLN A 192 -11.96 -5.31 -14.96
N GLN A 193 -11.89 -5.72 -13.70
CA GLN A 193 -13.08 -6.06 -12.91
C GLN A 193 -14.05 -4.88 -12.79
N VAL A 194 -13.54 -3.66 -12.61
CA VAL A 194 -14.36 -2.44 -12.58
C VAL A 194 -15.01 -2.20 -13.94
N VAL A 195 -14.27 -2.32 -15.04
CA VAL A 195 -14.79 -2.10 -16.40
C VAL A 195 -15.82 -3.15 -16.80
N ASP A 196 -15.62 -4.41 -16.42
CA ASP A 196 -16.53 -5.52 -16.73
C ASP A 196 -17.79 -5.52 -15.85
N HIS A 197 -17.81 -4.73 -14.78
CA HIS A 197 -18.94 -4.67 -13.88
C HIS A 197 -20.12 -3.93 -14.49
N PRO A 198 -21.39 -4.42 -14.34
CA PRO A 198 -22.57 -3.77 -14.93
C PRO A 198 -22.73 -2.28 -14.55
N ARG A 199 -22.36 -1.90 -13.33
CA ARG A 199 -22.41 -0.50 -12.87
C ARG A 199 -21.46 0.42 -13.64
N PHE A 200 -20.39 -0.09 -14.27
CA PHE A 200 -19.45 0.77 -14.98
C PHE A 200 -20.11 1.61 -16.08
N ALA A 201 -21.16 1.09 -16.71
CA ALA A 201 -21.90 1.83 -17.75
C ALA A 201 -22.81 2.94 -17.19
N THR A 202 -23.31 2.80 -15.96
CA THR A 202 -24.42 3.61 -15.42
C THR A 202 -24.06 4.43 -14.19
N ALA A 203 -23.04 4.02 -13.43
CA ALA A 203 -22.61 4.72 -12.21
C ALA A 203 -22.15 6.15 -12.50
N ASP A 204 -22.37 7.04 -11.54
CA ASP A 204 -21.79 8.38 -11.56
C ASP A 204 -20.31 8.32 -11.17
N LEU A 205 -19.47 8.38 -12.19
CA LEU A 205 -18.01 8.39 -12.06
C LEU A 205 -17.41 9.78 -12.32
N SER A 206 -18.21 10.84 -12.24
CA SER A 206 -17.77 12.21 -12.51
C SER A 206 -16.67 12.71 -11.60
N SER A 207 -16.57 12.17 -10.37
CA SER A 207 -15.49 12.45 -9.43
C SER A 207 -14.17 11.76 -9.78
N TRP A 208 -14.20 10.67 -10.57
CA TRP A 208 -13.01 9.89 -10.92
C TRP A 208 -12.15 10.63 -11.95
N ARG A 209 -11.24 11.45 -11.45
CA ARG A 209 -10.35 12.27 -12.30
C ARG A 209 -9.07 11.55 -12.72
N LEU A 210 -8.69 10.45 -12.02
CA LEU A 210 -7.40 9.81 -12.19
C LEU A 210 -7.50 8.28 -12.00
N ALA A 211 -7.29 7.55 -13.09
CA ALA A 211 -7.02 6.11 -13.06
C ALA A 211 -5.52 5.88 -13.23
N CYS A 212 -4.90 5.13 -12.32
CA CYS A 212 -3.49 4.75 -12.44
C CYS A 212 -3.36 3.25 -12.41
N SER A 213 -2.58 2.70 -13.34
CA SER A 213 -2.33 1.26 -13.39
C SER A 213 -0.85 0.95 -13.55
N GLY A 214 -0.38 -0.03 -12.77
CA GLY A 214 1.00 -0.47 -12.77
C GLY A 214 1.16 -1.90 -12.28
N GLY A 215 2.40 -2.36 -12.13
CA GLY A 215 2.72 -3.72 -11.70
C GLY A 215 2.57 -4.79 -12.79
N ALA A 216 1.86 -4.51 -13.88
CA ALA A 216 1.74 -5.34 -15.08
C ALA A 216 1.39 -4.47 -16.30
N PRO A 217 1.62 -4.97 -17.55
CA PRO A 217 1.21 -4.27 -18.76
C PRO A 217 -0.31 -4.05 -18.81
N VAL A 218 -0.72 -2.82 -19.17
CA VAL A 218 -2.14 -2.47 -19.33
C VAL A 218 -2.62 -2.86 -20.72
N PRO A 219 -3.65 -3.72 -20.86
CA PRO A 219 -4.21 -4.06 -22.16
C PRO A 219 -4.78 -2.81 -22.87
N PRO A 220 -4.54 -2.63 -24.18
CA PRO A 220 -5.10 -1.49 -24.93
C PRO A 220 -6.62 -1.41 -24.89
N THR A 221 -7.31 -2.55 -24.79
CA THR A 221 -8.78 -2.61 -24.67
C THR A 221 -9.25 -2.01 -23.34
N LEU A 222 -8.57 -2.31 -22.22
CA LEU A 222 -8.85 -1.72 -20.91
C LEU A 222 -8.64 -0.21 -20.94
N LEU A 223 -7.49 0.23 -21.48
CA LEU A 223 -7.17 1.65 -21.60
C LEU A 223 -8.28 2.40 -22.35
N LYS A 224 -8.70 1.89 -23.53
CA LYS A 224 -9.77 2.48 -24.33
C LYS A 224 -11.12 2.51 -23.61
N ALA A 225 -11.45 1.46 -22.84
CA ALA A 225 -12.72 1.40 -22.12
C ALA A 225 -12.80 2.48 -21.01
N VAL A 226 -11.73 2.69 -20.27
CA VAL A 226 -11.66 3.73 -19.23
C VAL A 226 -11.67 5.13 -19.86
N GLN A 227 -10.88 5.33 -20.91
CA GLN A 227 -10.82 6.61 -21.65
C GLN A 227 -12.15 6.97 -22.31
N ALA A 228 -12.94 5.99 -22.78
CA ALA A 228 -14.27 6.22 -23.34
C ALA A 228 -15.26 6.86 -22.32
N ARG A 229 -14.98 6.73 -21.02
CA ARG A 229 -15.72 7.42 -19.96
C ARG A 229 -15.14 8.81 -19.63
N GLY A 230 -14.16 9.29 -20.42
CA GLY A 230 -13.48 10.57 -20.18
C GLY A 230 -12.49 10.54 -19.00
N ILE A 231 -12.15 9.36 -18.49
CA ILE A 231 -11.25 9.19 -17.34
C ILE A 231 -9.83 9.00 -17.88
N PRO A 232 -8.87 9.88 -17.54
CA PRO A 232 -7.47 9.68 -17.90
C PRO A 232 -6.90 8.46 -17.16
N MET A 233 -6.27 7.56 -17.93
CA MET A 233 -5.63 6.37 -17.37
C MET A 233 -4.13 6.42 -17.58
N LEU A 234 -3.40 6.62 -16.49
CA LEU A 234 -1.96 6.71 -16.47
C LEU A 234 -1.35 5.33 -16.26
N GLN A 235 -0.35 5.02 -17.09
CA GLN A 235 0.42 3.79 -16.93
C GLN A 235 1.67 4.09 -16.12
N MET A 236 1.91 3.27 -15.09
CA MET A 236 3.03 3.41 -14.16
C MET A 236 3.94 2.20 -14.25
N PHE A 237 5.24 2.45 -14.24
CA PHE A 237 6.26 1.43 -14.07
C PHE A 237 7.12 1.77 -12.86
N SER A 238 7.28 0.81 -11.95
CA SER A 238 8.12 0.97 -10.76
C SER A 238 8.65 -0.39 -10.27
N LEU A 239 9.61 -0.35 -9.37
CA LEU A 239 10.21 -1.53 -8.73
C LEU A 239 10.19 -1.34 -7.21
N THR A 240 10.15 -2.45 -6.48
CA THR A 240 10.29 -2.43 -5.01
C THR A 240 11.62 -1.81 -4.61
N GLU A 241 12.70 -2.21 -5.27
CA GLU A 241 14.08 -1.78 -4.99
C GLU A 241 14.31 -0.29 -5.25
N SER A 242 13.42 0.38 -5.97
CA SER A 242 13.46 1.84 -6.18
C SER A 242 12.53 2.62 -5.25
N SER A 243 12.05 2.01 -4.14
CA SER A 243 11.03 2.59 -3.26
C SER A 243 9.72 2.91 -3.98
N ALA A 244 9.35 2.09 -4.96
CA ALA A 244 8.28 2.31 -5.93
C ALA A 244 8.48 3.55 -6.83
N ALA A 245 9.62 4.23 -6.83
CA ALA A 245 9.92 5.26 -7.81
C ALA A 245 10.08 4.65 -9.20
N GLY A 246 9.72 5.42 -10.23
CA GLY A 246 9.76 4.92 -11.60
C GLY A 246 9.31 5.95 -12.62
N THR A 247 8.53 5.53 -13.59
CA THR A 247 7.99 6.39 -14.65
C THR A 247 6.47 6.34 -14.70
N VAL A 248 5.86 7.42 -15.12
CA VAL A 248 4.41 7.51 -15.37
C VAL A 248 4.16 8.26 -16.66
N LEU A 249 3.12 7.86 -17.38
CA LEU A 249 2.60 8.63 -18.49
C LEU A 249 2.00 9.94 -17.95
N PRO A 250 2.39 11.12 -18.45
CA PRO A 250 1.81 12.39 -18.00
C PRO A 250 0.30 12.47 -18.24
N ASN A 251 -0.42 13.14 -17.33
CA ASN A 251 -1.87 13.30 -17.42
C ASN A 251 -2.31 13.95 -18.77
N ALA A 252 -1.54 14.91 -19.25
CA ALA A 252 -1.78 15.58 -20.54
C ALA A 252 -1.75 14.63 -21.74
N ASP A 253 -1.08 13.48 -21.64
CA ASP A 253 -0.95 12.48 -22.70
C ASP A 253 -1.85 11.25 -22.49
N ALA A 254 -2.50 11.13 -21.34
CA ALA A 254 -3.25 9.95 -20.94
C ALA A 254 -4.51 9.67 -21.77
N LEU A 255 -5.01 10.66 -22.53
CA LEU A 255 -6.17 10.52 -23.43
C LEU A 255 -5.79 10.49 -24.92
N ARG A 256 -4.51 10.40 -25.26
CA ARG A 256 -4.00 10.32 -26.63
C ARG A 256 -3.75 8.84 -27.09
#